data_ec186ea60f5144c33e29a19280aba6da
#
_entry.id   ec186ea60f5144c33e29a19280aba6da
#
_cell.length_a   1.000
_cell.length_b   1.000
_cell.length_c   1.000
_cell.angle_alpha   90.00
_cell.angle_beta   90.00
_cell.angle_gamma   90.00
#
_symmetry.space_group_name_H-M   'P 1'
#
loop_
_entity.id
_entity.type
_entity.pdbx_description
1 polymer ?
#
loop_
_entity_poly.entity_id
_entity_poly.type
_entity_poly.pdbx_seq_one_letter_code
_entity_poly.pdbx_strand_id
1 'polypeptide(L)'
;MSTTISLSIATAVATFAIHDFTPDFWKFWDAAQNQPVEQQARLWQQLNVAPHQAVFEDLATPCKDQWDAAWSRANFYPDLPRVIPAIRTIVAGLGQQLEQANSRFLKMFPDMRWTGDIYVMASGYCFSGRAQMIEGRSALLFGVDAMAALGMRDLIPGMQHELFHRYHRQYFEYEGSSAYPLWTSLWAEGLAMYVSEQLNPSASELDLGLVPQGMAQQVDERRAEVAADLLRKFESTAEKDAALYINSPERTDAVVPPRAGYRLGMLVVRELTKQHSIQTLAHWSQAEAKPQVRAALERIAASRNR
;
A
#
# COMPACT_ATOMS: atom_id res chain seq x y z
N MET A 1 -12.40 22.46 7.67
CA MET A 1 -11.67 23.27 6.69
C MET A 1 -10.67 22.34 6.01
N SER A 2 -10.86 22.02 4.73
CA SER A 2 -9.90 21.20 3.98
C SER A 2 -8.65 22.06 3.74
N THR A 3 -7.50 21.65 4.26
CA THR A 3 -6.25 22.34 4.00
C THR A 3 -5.69 21.85 2.69
N THR A 4 -5.97 22.56 1.62
CA THR A 4 -5.37 22.26 0.30
C THR A 4 -3.94 22.81 0.31
N ILE A 5 -2.95 21.93 0.43
CA ILE A 5 -1.54 22.28 0.28
C ILE A 5 -1.19 22.10 -1.20
N SER A 6 -1.07 23.20 -1.93
CA SER A 6 -0.65 23.21 -3.33
C SER A 6 0.86 23.42 -3.40
N LEU A 7 1.62 22.36 -3.65
CA LEU A 7 3.07 22.44 -3.92
C LEU A 7 3.30 22.56 -5.42
N SER A 8 3.69 23.74 -5.87
CA SER A 8 4.16 23.97 -7.23
C SER A 8 5.68 24.09 -7.23
N ILE A 9 6.38 23.03 -7.69
CA ILE A 9 7.81 23.09 -8.00
C ILE A 9 7.93 23.19 -9.53
N ALA A 10 8.60 24.23 -10.01
CA ALA A 10 8.59 24.72 -11.41
C ALA A 10 9.16 23.77 -12.49
N THR A 11 9.39 22.48 -12.20
CA THR A 11 9.86 21.46 -13.17
C THR A 11 9.17 20.11 -13.06
N ALA A 12 8.32 19.90 -12.07
CA ALA A 12 7.61 18.63 -11.91
C ALA A 12 6.14 18.80 -12.33
N VAL A 13 5.68 17.96 -13.26
CA VAL A 13 4.30 17.93 -13.75
C VAL A 13 3.37 17.17 -12.77
N ALA A 14 3.90 16.68 -11.65
CA ALA A 14 3.08 16.03 -10.63
C ALA A 14 2.43 17.08 -9.73
N THR A 15 1.09 17.17 -9.80
CA THR A 15 0.29 17.96 -8.88
C THR A 15 -0.73 17.07 -8.21
N PHE A 16 -0.74 17.07 -6.86
CA PHE A 16 -1.77 16.39 -6.09
C PHE A 16 -2.18 17.24 -4.89
N ALA A 17 -3.46 17.17 -4.56
CA ALA A 17 -4.00 17.74 -3.35
C ALA A 17 -4.01 16.67 -2.25
N ILE A 18 -3.77 17.10 -1.00
CA ILE A 18 -3.87 16.24 0.17
C ILE A 18 -5.15 16.63 0.92
N HIS A 19 -6.00 15.63 1.14
CA HIS A 19 -7.25 15.75 1.87
C HIS A 19 -7.12 14.96 3.17
N ASP A 20 -6.98 15.68 4.28
CA ASP A 20 -6.92 15.10 5.62
C ASP A 20 -8.32 15.12 6.26
N PHE A 21 -8.92 13.94 6.41
CA PHE A 21 -10.22 13.74 7.08
C PHE A 21 -10.09 13.33 8.54
N THR A 22 -8.88 13.16 9.04
CA THR A 22 -8.66 12.74 10.43
C THR A 22 -9.20 13.72 11.47
N PRO A 23 -9.30 15.06 11.23
CA PRO A 23 -9.96 15.97 12.17
C PRO A 23 -11.45 15.61 12.42
N ASP A 24 -12.18 15.16 11.42
CA ASP A 24 -13.58 14.76 11.58
C ASP A 24 -13.70 13.39 12.26
N PHE A 25 -12.77 12.47 12.01
CA PHE A 25 -12.64 11.24 12.80
C PHE A 25 -12.40 11.55 14.30
N TRP A 26 -11.59 12.52 14.66
CA TRP A 26 -11.38 12.89 16.07
C TRP A 26 -12.63 13.51 16.70
N LYS A 27 -13.40 14.33 15.97
CA LYS A 27 -14.71 14.81 16.46
C LYS A 27 -15.66 13.65 16.74
N PHE A 28 -15.69 12.67 15.82
CA PHE A 28 -16.45 11.44 16.04
C PHE A 28 -15.98 10.71 17.30
N TRP A 29 -14.69 10.43 17.42
CA TRP A 29 -14.14 9.66 18.54
C TRP A 29 -14.41 10.34 19.89
N ASP A 30 -14.18 11.65 20.00
CA ASP A 30 -14.39 12.41 21.22
C ASP A 30 -15.85 12.38 21.67
N ALA A 31 -16.81 12.36 20.73
CA ALA A 31 -18.23 12.24 21.02
C ALA A 31 -18.69 10.80 21.30
N ALA A 32 -18.03 9.80 20.72
CA ALA A 32 -18.49 8.41 20.64
C ALA A 32 -17.87 7.46 21.67
N GLN A 33 -16.65 7.71 22.15
CA GLN A 33 -15.83 6.74 22.91
C GLN A 33 -16.50 6.14 24.16
N ASN A 34 -17.46 6.84 24.76
CA ASN A 34 -18.19 6.39 25.94
C ASN A 34 -19.69 6.10 25.66
N GLN A 35 -20.06 6.00 24.39
CA GLN A 35 -21.45 5.79 24.00
C GLN A 35 -21.71 4.29 23.69
N PRO A 36 -22.97 3.83 23.82
CA PRO A 36 -23.36 2.53 23.28
C PRO A 36 -23.05 2.41 21.78
N VAL A 37 -22.79 1.19 21.28
CA VAL A 37 -22.38 0.91 19.91
C VAL A 37 -23.36 1.49 18.86
N GLU A 38 -24.67 1.43 19.13
CA GLU A 38 -25.69 2.01 18.25
C GLU A 38 -25.57 3.55 18.15
N GLN A 39 -25.19 4.21 19.23
CA GLN A 39 -24.93 5.64 19.23
C GLN A 39 -23.60 5.96 18.54
N GLN A 40 -22.57 5.14 18.74
CA GLN A 40 -21.31 5.27 18.00
C GLN A 40 -21.55 5.19 16.50
N ALA A 41 -22.35 4.23 16.04
CA ALA A 41 -22.69 4.09 14.62
C ALA A 41 -23.42 5.33 14.05
N ARG A 42 -24.34 5.93 14.80
CA ARG A 42 -25.00 7.18 14.37
C ARG A 42 -24.02 8.35 14.30
N LEU A 43 -23.16 8.49 15.30
CA LEU A 43 -22.15 9.55 15.34
C LEU A 43 -21.11 9.39 14.23
N TRP A 44 -20.73 8.15 13.89
CA TRP A 44 -19.86 7.87 12.76
C TRP A 44 -20.45 8.40 11.45
N GLN A 45 -21.70 8.09 11.17
CA GLN A 45 -22.39 8.59 9.98
C GLN A 45 -22.47 10.12 9.96
N GLN A 46 -22.79 10.73 11.11
CA GLN A 46 -22.99 12.17 11.21
C GLN A 46 -21.68 12.97 11.15
N LEU A 47 -20.61 12.53 11.82
CA LEU A 47 -19.41 13.31 12.07
C LEU A 47 -18.24 12.91 11.17
N ASN A 48 -18.17 11.65 10.72
CA ASN A 48 -17.07 11.16 9.88
C ASN A 48 -17.48 10.95 8.41
N VAL A 49 -18.67 10.41 8.14
CA VAL A 49 -19.11 10.09 6.77
C VAL A 49 -19.77 11.30 6.09
N ALA A 50 -20.77 11.90 6.72
CA ALA A 50 -21.57 12.96 6.10
C ALA A 50 -20.77 14.18 5.62
N PRO A 51 -19.71 14.66 6.32
CA PRO A 51 -18.86 15.74 5.82
C PRO A 51 -18.11 15.42 4.52
N HIS A 52 -17.97 14.13 4.19
CA HIS A 52 -17.17 13.60 3.08
C HIS A 52 -17.97 12.63 2.22
N GLN A 53 -19.29 12.82 2.14
CA GLN A 53 -20.25 11.88 1.58
C GLN A 53 -19.83 11.36 0.19
N ALA A 54 -19.40 12.24 -0.72
CA ALA A 54 -19.01 11.86 -2.09
C ALA A 54 -17.87 10.82 -2.12
N VAL A 55 -16.86 10.98 -1.26
CA VAL A 55 -15.74 10.02 -1.15
C VAL A 55 -16.23 8.67 -0.61
N PHE A 56 -17.09 8.68 0.42
CA PHE A 56 -17.64 7.46 0.99
C PHE A 56 -18.62 6.76 0.02
N GLU A 57 -19.35 7.48 -0.83
CA GLU A 57 -20.20 6.90 -1.88
C GLU A 57 -19.37 6.14 -2.93
N ASP A 58 -18.27 6.71 -3.41
CA ASP A 58 -17.34 6.03 -4.34
C ASP A 58 -16.67 4.79 -3.72
N LEU A 59 -16.56 4.75 -2.39
CA LEU A 59 -16.00 3.63 -1.64
C LEU A 59 -17.05 2.59 -1.20
N ALA A 60 -18.34 2.85 -1.34
CA ALA A 60 -19.39 1.99 -0.82
C ALA A 60 -19.35 0.55 -1.37
N THR A 61 -19.12 0.40 -2.69
CA THR A 61 -19.03 -0.94 -3.31
C THR A 61 -17.81 -1.73 -2.86
N PRO A 62 -16.58 -1.18 -2.92
CA PRO A 62 -15.41 -1.93 -2.49
C PRO A 62 -15.33 -2.18 -0.97
N CYS A 63 -16.03 -1.39 -0.16
CA CYS A 63 -16.03 -1.50 1.31
C CYS A 63 -17.30 -2.13 1.89
N LYS A 64 -18.19 -2.67 1.04
CA LYS A 64 -19.53 -3.14 1.45
C LYS A 64 -19.51 -4.12 2.62
N ASP A 65 -18.51 -5.01 2.69
CA ASP A 65 -18.45 -6.05 3.72
C ASP A 65 -18.01 -5.47 5.07
N GLN A 66 -17.00 -4.58 5.09
CA GLN A 66 -16.51 -3.90 6.30
C GLN A 66 -17.48 -2.82 6.76
N TRP A 67 -18.26 -2.24 5.85
CA TRP A 67 -19.27 -1.22 6.17
C TRP A 67 -20.66 -1.80 6.39
N ASP A 68 -20.80 -3.12 6.33
CA ASP A 68 -22.00 -3.77 6.81
C ASP A 68 -22.27 -3.41 8.28
N ALA A 69 -23.53 -3.04 8.57
CA ALA A 69 -23.88 -2.50 9.87
C ALA A 69 -23.70 -3.50 11.01
N ALA A 70 -23.93 -4.81 10.77
CA ALA A 70 -23.74 -5.84 11.77
C ALA A 70 -22.24 -6.10 11.99
N TRP A 71 -21.49 -6.17 10.89
CA TRP A 71 -20.03 -6.36 10.96
C TRP A 71 -19.33 -5.20 11.70
N SER A 72 -19.66 -3.95 11.36
CA SER A 72 -19.09 -2.76 12.00
C SER A 72 -19.38 -2.70 13.50
N ARG A 73 -20.63 -3.04 13.92
CA ARG A 73 -20.98 -3.09 15.34
C ARG A 73 -20.26 -4.18 16.11
N ALA A 74 -19.96 -5.30 15.46
CA ALA A 74 -19.29 -6.42 16.09
C ALA A 74 -17.76 -6.27 16.13
N ASN A 75 -17.16 -5.60 15.14
CA ASN A 75 -15.72 -5.62 14.92
C ASN A 75 -15.06 -4.23 14.97
N PHE A 76 -15.62 -3.22 14.30
CA PHE A 76 -14.99 -1.91 14.18
C PHE A 76 -15.12 -1.07 15.46
N TYR A 77 -16.33 -0.75 15.90
CA TYR A 77 -16.53 0.15 17.04
C TYR A 77 -15.94 -0.40 18.35
N PRO A 78 -16.12 -1.69 18.70
CA PRO A 78 -15.53 -2.24 19.91
C PRO A 78 -13.99 -2.29 19.92
N ASP A 79 -13.38 -2.33 18.74
CA ASP A 79 -11.92 -2.41 18.61
C ASP A 79 -11.23 -1.02 18.57
N LEU A 80 -11.96 0.06 18.30
CA LEU A 80 -11.40 1.41 18.23
C LEU A 80 -10.52 1.79 19.43
N PRO A 81 -10.90 1.53 20.71
CA PRO A 81 -10.04 1.87 21.85
C PRO A 81 -8.63 1.27 21.76
N ARG A 82 -8.48 0.08 21.17
CA ARG A 82 -7.20 -0.59 20.99
C ARG A 82 -6.31 0.13 19.97
N VAL A 83 -6.88 0.64 18.88
CA VAL A 83 -6.13 1.21 17.75
C VAL A 83 -5.90 2.73 17.87
N ILE A 84 -6.70 3.45 18.66
CA ILE A 84 -6.61 4.91 18.84
C ILE A 84 -5.20 5.39 19.18
N PRO A 85 -4.43 4.78 20.09
CA PRO A 85 -3.06 5.23 20.36
C PRO A 85 -2.16 5.17 19.11
N ALA A 86 -2.32 4.14 18.31
CA ALA A 86 -1.56 3.99 17.07
C ALA A 86 -1.99 5.00 15.99
N ILE A 87 -3.30 5.24 15.84
CA ILE A 87 -3.80 6.28 14.93
C ILE A 87 -3.20 7.64 15.30
N ARG A 88 -3.15 8.01 16.60
CA ARG A 88 -2.52 9.25 17.05
C ARG A 88 -1.06 9.34 16.63
N THR A 89 -0.31 8.23 16.70
CA THR A 89 1.08 8.17 16.25
C THR A 89 1.19 8.38 14.73
N ILE A 90 0.36 7.69 13.93
CA ILE A 90 0.36 7.76 12.47
C ILE A 90 0.08 9.18 11.98
N VAL A 91 -0.86 9.91 12.60
CA VAL A 91 -1.28 11.24 12.14
C VAL A 91 -0.51 12.39 12.81
N ALA A 92 0.38 12.11 13.76
CA ALA A 92 1.15 13.16 14.43
C ALA A 92 2.07 13.88 13.45
N GLY A 93 1.86 15.19 13.26
CA GLY A 93 2.67 15.99 12.32
C GLY A 93 2.49 15.63 10.85
N LEU A 94 1.37 15.00 10.49
CA LEU A 94 1.09 14.41 9.18
C LEU A 94 1.40 15.37 8.01
N GLY A 95 0.94 16.63 8.06
CA GLY A 95 1.16 17.58 6.96
C GLY A 95 2.65 17.78 6.63
N GLN A 96 3.48 18.02 7.65
CA GLN A 96 4.92 18.19 7.47
C GLN A 96 5.60 16.90 6.98
N GLN A 97 5.19 15.76 7.49
CA GLN A 97 5.73 14.46 7.08
C GLN A 97 5.41 14.17 5.60
N LEU A 98 4.18 14.44 5.17
CA LEU A 98 3.76 14.27 3.78
C LEU A 98 4.52 15.18 2.83
N GLU A 99 4.75 16.46 3.19
CA GLU A 99 5.55 17.39 2.40
C GLU A 99 6.99 16.89 2.22
N GLN A 100 7.63 16.48 3.32
CA GLN A 100 9.00 15.98 3.31
C GLN A 100 9.12 14.67 2.49
N ALA A 101 8.17 13.75 2.68
CA ALA A 101 8.14 12.48 1.97
C ALA A 101 7.95 12.68 0.47
N ASN A 102 7.06 13.58 0.08
CA ASN A 102 6.84 13.96 -1.30
C ASN A 102 8.09 14.60 -1.93
N SER A 103 8.72 15.53 -1.23
CA SER A 103 9.97 16.16 -1.68
C SER A 103 11.07 15.12 -1.92
N ARG A 104 11.25 14.14 -1.00
CA ARG A 104 12.22 13.04 -1.18
C ARG A 104 11.87 12.17 -2.39
N PHE A 105 10.59 11.84 -2.57
CA PHE A 105 10.13 11.04 -3.69
C PHE A 105 10.39 11.74 -5.03
N LEU A 106 9.99 13.01 -5.17
CA LEU A 106 10.18 13.79 -6.40
C LEU A 106 11.67 14.07 -6.70
N LYS A 107 12.52 14.14 -5.68
CA LYS A 107 13.98 14.21 -5.87
C LYS A 107 14.53 12.93 -6.48
N MET A 108 14.00 11.77 -6.13
CA MET A 108 14.41 10.47 -6.67
C MET A 108 13.82 10.25 -8.07
N PHE A 109 12.58 10.72 -8.31
CA PHE A 109 11.82 10.55 -9.55
C PHE A 109 11.31 11.91 -10.08
N PRO A 110 12.22 12.77 -10.61
CA PRO A 110 11.87 14.13 -11.01
C PRO A 110 10.97 14.22 -12.25
N ASP A 111 10.82 13.13 -12.98
CA ASP A 111 10.00 12.97 -14.17
C ASP A 111 8.60 12.39 -13.89
N MET A 112 8.20 12.33 -12.61
CA MET A 112 6.84 11.98 -12.19
C MET A 112 5.80 12.91 -12.84
N ARG A 113 4.76 12.32 -13.47
CA ARG A 113 3.71 13.06 -14.19
C ARG A 113 2.29 12.82 -13.65
N TRP A 114 2.16 12.08 -12.54
CA TRP A 114 0.85 11.79 -11.99
C TRP A 114 0.17 13.05 -11.45
N THR A 115 -1.11 13.22 -11.80
CA THR A 115 -2.01 14.23 -11.24
C THR A 115 -3.17 13.51 -10.58
N GLY A 116 -3.45 13.83 -9.32
CA GLY A 116 -4.50 13.17 -8.56
C GLY A 116 -4.65 13.72 -7.15
N ASP A 117 -5.33 12.96 -6.31
CA ASP A 117 -5.62 13.36 -4.93
C ASP A 117 -5.12 12.29 -3.94
N ILE A 118 -4.68 12.72 -2.77
CA ILE A 118 -4.31 11.84 -1.65
C ILE A 118 -5.29 12.08 -0.51
N TYR A 119 -5.98 11.02 -0.06
CA TYR A 119 -6.89 11.06 1.06
C TYR A 119 -6.32 10.31 2.24
N VAL A 120 -6.31 10.94 3.42
CA VAL A 120 -5.97 10.31 4.70
C VAL A 120 -7.21 10.33 5.57
N MET A 121 -7.70 9.15 5.96
CA MET A 121 -9.00 9.00 6.58
C MET A 121 -9.08 7.79 7.50
N ALA A 122 -10.06 7.73 8.37
CA ALA A 122 -10.48 6.47 8.97
C ALA A 122 -11.43 5.75 7.99
N SER A 123 -11.06 4.54 7.58
CA SER A 123 -11.72 3.77 6.52
C SER A 123 -12.78 2.79 7.02
N GLY A 124 -13.00 2.67 8.33
CA GLY A 124 -13.84 1.61 8.90
C GLY A 124 -13.23 0.22 8.69
N TYR A 125 -11.91 0.11 8.73
CA TYR A 125 -11.12 -1.10 8.45
C TYR A 125 -11.22 -1.65 7.02
N CYS A 126 -11.71 -0.85 6.06
CA CYS A 126 -11.84 -1.31 4.68
C CYS A 126 -10.50 -1.51 3.98
N PHE A 127 -9.55 -0.58 4.18
CA PHE A 127 -8.23 -0.61 3.53
C PHE A 127 -7.19 0.12 4.36
N SER A 128 -5.94 -0.30 4.27
CA SER A 128 -4.77 0.45 4.76
C SER A 128 -4.22 1.42 3.70
N GLY A 129 -4.09 0.96 2.46
CA GLY A 129 -3.76 1.74 1.28
C GLY A 129 -4.62 1.29 0.10
N ARG A 130 -5.04 2.22 -0.74
CA ARG A 130 -5.89 1.93 -1.90
C ARG A 130 -5.72 2.97 -2.99
N ALA A 131 -5.70 2.51 -4.23
CA ALA A 131 -5.76 3.35 -5.41
C ALA A 131 -7.13 3.20 -6.09
N GLN A 132 -7.84 4.32 -6.30
CA GLN A 132 -9.20 4.32 -6.87
C GLN A 132 -9.49 5.65 -7.59
N MET A 133 -10.54 5.68 -8.39
CA MET A 133 -11.13 6.92 -8.86
C MET A 133 -12.07 7.46 -7.79
N ILE A 134 -11.93 8.72 -7.42
CA ILE A 134 -12.81 9.46 -6.51
C ILE A 134 -13.26 10.72 -7.26
N GLU A 135 -14.56 10.92 -7.35
CA GLU A 135 -15.17 12.03 -8.11
C GLU A 135 -14.58 12.20 -9.53
N GLY A 136 -14.31 11.07 -10.20
CA GLY A 136 -13.73 11.05 -11.54
C GLY A 136 -12.22 11.37 -11.60
N ARG A 137 -11.53 11.54 -10.48
CA ARG A 137 -10.08 11.82 -10.39
C ARG A 137 -9.33 10.62 -9.84
N SER A 138 -8.12 10.41 -10.31
CA SER A 138 -7.23 9.38 -9.75
C SER A 138 -6.85 9.72 -8.31
N ALA A 139 -7.04 8.80 -7.39
CA ALA A 139 -6.78 9.02 -5.98
C ALA A 139 -5.96 7.89 -5.36
N LEU A 140 -5.18 8.26 -4.34
CA LEU A 140 -4.58 7.35 -3.36
C LEU A 140 -5.25 7.60 -2.01
N LEU A 141 -5.70 6.55 -1.37
CA LEU A 141 -6.42 6.62 -0.09
C LEU A 141 -5.67 5.81 0.97
N PHE A 142 -5.54 6.38 2.16
CA PHE A 142 -4.87 5.75 3.30
C PHE A 142 -5.81 5.70 4.49
N GLY A 143 -6.15 4.48 4.92
CA GLY A 143 -7.02 4.19 6.06
C GLY A 143 -6.21 4.02 7.34
N VAL A 144 -6.08 5.09 8.13
CA VAL A 144 -5.22 5.11 9.33
C VAL A 144 -5.65 4.14 10.42
N ASP A 145 -6.92 3.82 10.49
CA ASP A 145 -7.50 2.83 11.40
C ASP A 145 -7.11 1.39 10.99
N ALA A 146 -7.21 1.06 9.71
CA ALA A 146 -6.78 -0.22 9.19
C ALA A 146 -5.25 -0.39 9.30
N MET A 147 -4.47 0.66 9.01
CA MET A 147 -3.01 0.66 9.22
C MET A 147 -2.68 0.37 10.69
N ALA A 148 -3.34 1.06 11.62
CA ALA A 148 -3.16 0.86 13.06
C ALA A 148 -3.51 -0.57 13.50
N ALA A 149 -4.59 -1.15 12.95
CA ALA A 149 -5.01 -2.53 13.21
C ALA A 149 -4.00 -3.56 12.72
N LEU A 150 -3.31 -3.29 11.60
CA LEU A 150 -2.21 -4.11 11.07
C LEU A 150 -0.89 -3.93 11.81
N GLY A 151 -0.83 -3.05 12.80
CA GLY A 151 0.38 -2.79 13.59
C GLY A 151 1.31 -1.73 13.01
N MET A 152 0.94 -1.08 11.92
CA MET A 152 1.68 0.03 11.33
C MET A 152 1.68 1.25 12.25
N ARG A 153 2.71 2.08 12.17
CA ARG A 153 2.88 3.29 12.97
C ARG A 153 3.30 4.50 12.14
N ASP A 154 3.63 4.29 10.86
CA ASP A 154 4.04 5.31 9.91
C ASP A 154 3.30 5.12 8.57
N LEU A 155 2.67 6.18 8.09
CA LEU A 155 1.96 6.21 6.80
C LEU A 155 2.92 6.41 5.63
N ILE A 156 4.06 7.06 5.86
CA ILE A 156 4.94 7.55 4.79
C ILE A 156 5.47 6.43 3.89
N PRO A 157 5.96 5.28 4.42
CA PRO A 157 6.44 4.20 3.56
C PRO A 157 5.35 3.68 2.61
N GLY A 158 4.12 3.48 3.14
CA GLY A 158 2.98 3.05 2.32
C GLY A 158 2.59 4.07 1.26
N MET A 159 2.62 5.37 1.59
CA MET A 159 2.36 6.44 0.62
C MET A 159 3.38 6.43 -0.52
N GLN A 160 4.65 6.30 -0.22
CA GLN A 160 5.71 6.29 -1.24
C GLN A 160 5.68 5.02 -2.10
N HIS A 161 5.25 3.89 -1.54
CA HIS A 161 4.95 2.67 -2.28
C HIS A 161 3.86 2.92 -3.33
N GLU A 162 2.74 3.49 -2.94
CA GLU A 162 1.63 3.79 -3.84
C GLU A 162 1.98 4.88 -4.88
N LEU A 163 2.74 5.90 -4.49
CA LEU A 163 3.26 6.90 -5.43
C LEU A 163 4.18 6.27 -6.47
N PHE A 164 4.99 5.28 -6.06
CA PHE A 164 5.85 4.58 -7.01
C PHE A 164 5.04 3.79 -8.03
N HIS A 165 3.94 3.16 -7.65
CA HIS A 165 3.05 2.53 -8.64
C HIS A 165 2.53 3.54 -9.68
N ARG A 166 2.19 4.78 -9.25
CA ARG A 166 1.78 5.84 -10.18
C ARG A 166 2.91 6.29 -11.11
N TYR A 167 4.13 6.36 -10.60
CA TYR A 167 5.32 6.63 -11.40
C TYR A 167 5.62 5.50 -12.38
N HIS A 168 5.67 4.26 -11.92
CA HIS A 168 6.01 3.09 -12.72
C HIS A 168 5.05 2.87 -13.89
N ARG A 169 3.75 3.15 -13.70
CA ARG A 169 2.74 3.06 -14.76
C ARG A 169 2.96 4.01 -15.95
N GLN A 170 3.85 4.96 -15.85
CA GLN A 170 4.24 5.80 -17.00
C GLN A 170 5.10 5.04 -18.02
N TYR A 171 5.71 3.93 -17.61
CA TYR A 171 6.69 3.17 -18.39
C TYR A 171 6.32 1.70 -18.54
N PHE A 172 5.58 1.17 -17.58
CA PHE A 172 5.27 -0.25 -17.49
C PHE A 172 3.75 -0.44 -17.37
N GLU A 173 3.15 -0.99 -18.42
CA GLU A 173 1.74 -1.35 -18.38
C GLU A 173 1.52 -2.51 -17.44
N TYR A 174 0.80 -2.24 -16.37
CA TYR A 174 0.49 -3.18 -15.33
C TYR A 174 -0.85 -2.77 -14.69
N GLU A 175 -1.79 -3.68 -14.70
CA GLU A 175 -2.96 -3.63 -13.84
C GLU A 175 -2.85 -4.83 -12.91
N GLY A 176 -2.95 -4.63 -11.60
CA GLY A 176 -2.85 -5.68 -10.58
C GLY A 176 -4.04 -6.66 -10.62
N SER A 177 -4.35 -7.17 -11.80
CA SER A 177 -5.45 -8.08 -12.07
C SER A 177 -4.93 -9.42 -12.58
N SER A 178 -5.76 -10.46 -12.50
CA SER A 178 -5.51 -11.80 -13.07
C SER A 178 -5.34 -11.84 -14.60
N ALA A 179 -5.44 -10.68 -15.27
CA ALA A 179 -5.17 -10.55 -16.70
C ALA A 179 -3.67 -10.56 -17.04
N TYR A 180 -2.80 -10.31 -16.05
CA TYR A 180 -1.37 -10.22 -16.25
C TYR A 180 -0.62 -11.37 -15.58
N PRO A 181 0.49 -11.86 -16.19
CA PRO A 181 1.30 -12.93 -15.62
C PRO A 181 1.84 -12.57 -14.22
N LEU A 182 1.97 -13.54 -13.34
CA LEU A 182 2.38 -13.37 -11.94
C LEU A 182 3.69 -12.58 -11.79
N TRP A 183 4.65 -12.75 -12.73
CA TRP A 183 5.92 -12.04 -12.70
C TRP A 183 5.76 -10.52 -12.81
N THR A 184 4.73 -10.02 -13.47
CA THR A 184 4.48 -8.56 -13.59
C THR A 184 4.11 -7.96 -12.25
N SER A 185 3.26 -8.66 -11.49
CA SER A 185 2.90 -8.27 -10.13
C SER A 185 4.12 -8.33 -9.20
N LEU A 186 4.88 -9.43 -9.25
CA LEU A 186 6.13 -9.55 -8.50
C LEU A 186 7.07 -8.37 -8.76
N TRP A 187 7.23 -7.98 -10.03
CA TRP A 187 8.11 -6.90 -10.46
C TRP A 187 7.63 -5.55 -9.95
N ALA A 188 6.36 -5.23 -10.18
CA ALA A 188 5.78 -3.96 -9.79
C ALA A 188 5.79 -3.76 -8.26
N GLU A 189 5.36 -4.78 -7.51
CA GLU A 189 5.37 -4.74 -6.04
C GLU A 189 6.81 -4.72 -5.49
N GLY A 190 7.70 -5.52 -6.06
CA GLY A 190 9.11 -5.55 -5.67
C GLY A 190 9.81 -4.21 -5.82
N LEU A 191 9.59 -3.51 -6.92
CA LEU A 191 10.12 -2.15 -7.14
C LEU A 191 9.53 -1.17 -6.13
N ALA A 192 8.20 -1.15 -5.94
CA ALA A 192 7.53 -0.24 -5.03
C ALA A 192 8.02 -0.43 -3.59
N MET A 193 8.15 -1.68 -3.14
CA MET A 193 8.68 -2.03 -1.82
C MET A 193 10.14 -1.60 -1.66
N TYR A 194 10.98 -1.88 -2.65
CA TYR A 194 12.39 -1.50 -2.62
C TYR A 194 12.56 0.02 -2.55
N VAL A 195 11.82 0.78 -3.36
CA VAL A 195 11.84 2.26 -3.33
C VAL A 195 11.37 2.79 -1.98
N SER A 196 10.28 2.25 -1.45
CA SER A 196 9.77 2.63 -0.14
C SER A 196 10.83 2.41 0.95
N GLU A 197 11.52 1.27 0.95
CA GLU A 197 12.61 0.98 1.88
C GLU A 197 13.79 1.94 1.71
N GLN A 198 14.21 2.24 0.47
CA GLN A 198 15.33 3.18 0.22
C GLN A 198 15.03 4.60 0.70
N LEU A 199 13.78 5.03 0.60
CA LEU A 199 13.35 6.34 1.07
C LEU A 199 13.13 6.39 2.59
N ASN A 200 12.94 5.22 3.23
CA ASN A 200 12.65 5.08 4.67
C ASN A 200 13.50 3.96 5.30
N PRO A 201 14.82 4.10 5.38
CA PRO A 201 15.72 3.01 5.79
C PRO A 201 15.54 2.58 7.26
N SER A 202 14.84 3.37 8.07
CA SER A 202 14.51 3.06 9.47
C SER A 202 13.10 2.54 9.68
N ALA A 203 12.30 2.42 8.61
CA ALA A 203 10.93 1.92 8.71
C ALA A 203 10.91 0.45 9.13
N SER A 204 9.94 0.08 9.96
CA SER A 204 9.72 -1.32 10.30
C SER A 204 9.18 -2.12 9.10
N GLU A 205 9.28 -3.44 9.15
CA GLU A 205 8.69 -4.31 8.12
C GLU A 205 7.17 -4.07 8.00
N LEU A 206 6.48 -3.84 9.12
CA LEU A 206 5.05 -3.54 9.11
C LEU A 206 4.75 -2.19 8.45
N ASP A 207 5.53 -1.15 8.75
CA ASP A 207 5.36 0.17 8.13
C ASP A 207 5.64 0.15 6.62
N LEU A 208 6.56 -0.71 6.18
CA LEU A 208 6.78 -0.99 4.76
C LEU A 208 5.63 -1.80 4.12
N GLY A 209 4.69 -2.34 4.88
CA GLY A 209 3.59 -3.16 4.36
C GLY A 209 3.94 -4.64 4.16
N LEU A 210 5.06 -5.12 4.75
CA LEU A 210 5.42 -6.53 4.77
C LEU A 210 4.58 -7.28 5.82
N VAL A 211 3.32 -7.49 5.48
CA VAL A 211 2.32 -8.16 6.33
C VAL A 211 1.94 -9.51 5.73
N PRO A 212 1.62 -10.52 6.58
CA PRO A 212 1.60 -10.51 8.05
C PRO A 212 3.01 -10.47 8.65
N GLN A 213 3.07 -10.09 9.93
CA GLN A 213 4.34 -10.03 10.68
C GLN A 213 5.10 -11.37 10.59
N GLY A 214 6.41 -11.29 10.33
CA GLY A 214 7.28 -12.45 10.16
C GLY A 214 7.26 -13.08 8.75
N MET A 215 6.42 -12.59 7.84
CA MET A 215 6.40 -13.09 6.46
C MET A 215 7.74 -12.87 5.76
N ALA A 216 8.35 -11.71 5.93
CA ALA A 216 9.63 -11.40 5.31
C ALA A 216 10.74 -12.36 5.77
N GLN A 217 10.83 -12.65 7.08
CA GLN A 217 11.77 -13.63 7.61
C GLN A 217 11.54 -15.02 7.01
N GLN A 218 10.29 -15.49 6.96
CA GLN A 218 9.96 -16.79 6.37
C GLN A 218 10.35 -16.88 4.89
N VAL A 219 10.17 -15.81 4.13
CA VAL A 219 10.64 -15.75 2.73
C VAL A 219 12.16 -15.78 2.66
N ASP A 220 12.87 -15.03 3.51
CA ASP A 220 14.34 -14.99 3.52
C ASP A 220 14.95 -16.36 3.85
N GLU A 221 14.39 -17.07 4.84
CA GLU A 221 14.82 -18.41 5.24
C GLU A 221 14.62 -19.45 4.14
N ARG A 222 13.58 -19.29 3.33
CA ARG A 222 13.15 -20.23 2.28
C ARG A 222 13.27 -19.65 0.88
N ARG A 223 14.05 -18.58 0.69
CA ARG A 223 14.10 -17.80 -0.56
C ARG A 223 14.33 -18.64 -1.82
N ALA A 224 15.18 -19.66 -1.73
CA ALA A 224 15.46 -20.53 -2.86
C ALA A 224 14.24 -21.37 -3.27
N GLU A 225 13.51 -21.91 -2.29
CA GLU A 225 12.30 -22.71 -2.52
C GLU A 225 11.16 -21.85 -3.06
N VAL A 226 10.94 -20.67 -2.45
CA VAL A 226 9.90 -19.70 -2.87
C VAL A 226 10.17 -19.18 -4.28
N ALA A 227 11.43 -18.86 -4.60
CA ALA A 227 11.84 -18.45 -5.95
C ALA A 227 11.66 -19.57 -6.98
N ALA A 228 12.03 -20.80 -6.64
CA ALA A 228 11.82 -21.96 -7.52
C ALA A 228 10.33 -22.25 -7.78
N ASP A 229 9.47 -22.07 -6.75
CA ASP A 229 8.04 -22.21 -6.92
C ASP A 229 7.45 -21.10 -7.82
N LEU A 230 7.85 -19.84 -7.62
CA LEU A 230 7.40 -18.74 -8.47
C LEU A 230 7.87 -18.93 -9.93
N LEU A 231 9.09 -19.41 -10.16
CA LEU A 231 9.57 -19.69 -11.51
C LEU A 231 8.68 -20.70 -12.26
N ARG A 232 8.14 -21.72 -11.58
CA ARG A 232 7.17 -22.65 -12.19
C ARG A 232 5.84 -21.97 -12.56
N LYS A 233 5.48 -20.91 -11.84
CA LYS A 233 4.23 -20.14 -12.00
C LYS A 233 4.46 -18.78 -12.69
N PHE A 234 5.66 -18.54 -13.22
CA PHE A 234 6.10 -17.23 -13.71
C PHE A 234 5.12 -16.58 -14.68
N GLU A 235 4.60 -17.37 -15.64
CA GLU A 235 3.62 -16.93 -16.64
C GLU A 235 2.16 -17.19 -16.19
N SER A 236 1.93 -17.61 -14.96
CA SER A 236 0.56 -17.91 -14.51
C SER A 236 -0.28 -16.63 -14.45
N THR A 237 -1.49 -16.73 -14.98
CA THR A 237 -2.57 -15.73 -14.85
C THR A 237 -3.68 -16.25 -13.94
N ALA A 238 -3.46 -17.36 -13.23
CA ALA A 238 -4.46 -17.96 -12.37
C ALA A 238 -4.66 -17.12 -11.10
N GLU A 239 -5.90 -16.78 -10.78
CA GLU A 239 -6.27 -16.00 -9.61
C GLU A 239 -5.73 -16.61 -8.30
N LYS A 240 -5.73 -17.94 -8.19
CA LYS A 240 -5.19 -18.64 -7.00
C LYS A 240 -3.70 -18.36 -6.77
N ASP A 241 -2.90 -18.17 -7.84
CA ASP A 241 -1.48 -17.88 -7.71
C ASP A 241 -1.27 -16.41 -7.34
N ALA A 242 -2.01 -15.48 -7.96
CA ALA A 242 -2.02 -14.08 -7.56
C ALA A 242 -2.51 -13.91 -6.11
N ALA A 243 -3.53 -14.65 -5.69
CA ALA A 243 -4.02 -14.63 -4.31
C ALA A 243 -2.95 -15.08 -3.31
N LEU A 244 -2.19 -16.15 -3.62
CA LEU A 244 -1.15 -16.67 -2.75
C LEU A 244 0.03 -15.70 -2.59
N TYR A 245 0.53 -15.16 -3.71
CA TYR A 245 1.76 -14.36 -3.71
C TYR A 245 1.53 -12.87 -3.41
N ILE A 246 0.35 -12.33 -3.71
CA ILE A 246 0.09 -10.87 -3.68
C ILE A 246 -1.11 -10.51 -2.82
N ASN A 247 -2.30 -11.08 -3.08
CA ASN A 247 -3.55 -10.47 -2.66
C ASN A 247 -4.05 -10.88 -1.27
N SER A 248 -3.77 -12.12 -0.82
CA SER A 248 -4.40 -12.67 0.39
C SER A 248 -3.39 -12.91 1.51
N PRO A 249 -3.51 -12.21 2.65
CA PRO A 249 -2.70 -12.49 3.83
C PRO A 249 -3.07 -13.80 4.55
N GLU A 250 -4.22 -14.37 4.23
CA GLU A 250 -4.75 -15.57 4.89
C GLU A 250 -4.42 -16.86 4.11
N ARG A 251 -4.07 -16.75 2.83
CA ARG A 251 -3.73 -17.93 2.03
C ARG A 251 -2.32 -18.40 2.33
N THR A 252 -2.23 -19.65 2.80
CA THR A 252 -0.97 -20.33 3.06
C THR A 252 -0.79 -21.51 2.12
N ASP A 253 0.44 -21.80 1.79
CA ASP A 253 0.91 -22.99 1.10
C ASP A 253 2.04 -23.62 1.94
N ALA A 254 2.33 -24.90 1.71
CA ALA A 254 3.41 -25.59 2.46
C ALA A 254 4.79 -24.98 2.20
N VAL A 255 4.99 -24.35 1.04
CA VAL A 255 6.26 -23.76 0.60
C VAL A 255 6.23 -22.24 0.68
N VAL A 256 5.12 -21.63 0.27
CA VAL A 256 5.03 -20.18 0.01
C VAL A 256 4.30 -19.49 1.17
N PRO A 257 4.97 -18.62 1.94
CA PRO A 257 4.31 -17.76 2.92
C PRO A 257 3.27 -16.83 2.23
N PRO A 258 2.22 -16.40 2.95
CA PRO A 258 1.24 -15.49 2.40
C PRO A 258 1.91 -14.18 1.96
N ARG A 259 1.51 -13.65 0.79
CA ARG A 259 2.05 -12.42 0.21
C ARG A 259 3.58 -12.42 -0.02
N ALA A 260 4.18 -13.60 -0.17
CA ALA A 260 5.63 -13.76 -0.38
C ALA A 260 6.18 -12.95 -1.58
N GLY A 261 5.32 -12.61 -2.55
CA GLY A 261 5.71 -11.83 -3.73
C GLY A 261 6.28 -10.44 -3.40
N TYR A 262 5.83 -9.80 -2.33
CA TYR A 262 6.36 -8.52 -1.88
C TYR A 262 7.84 -8.63 -1.49
N ARG A 263 8.17 -9.57 -0.60
CA ARG A 263 9.55 -9.76 -0.14
C ARG A 263 10.42 -10.35 -1.23
N LEU A 264 9.94 -11.36 -1.97
CA LEU A 264 10.69 -11.97 -3.06
C LEU A 264 10.95 -10.96 -4.19
N GLY A 265 9.97 -10.11 -4.52
CA GLY A 265 10.15 -9.01 -5.47
C GLY A 265 11.24 -8.03 -5.04
N MET A 266 11.28 -7.63 -3.76
CA MET A 266 12.39 -6.81 -3.23
C MET A 266 13.75 -7.50 -3.41
N LEU A 267 13.85 -8.81 -3.17
CA LEU A 267 15.10 -9.56 -3.37
C LEU A 267 15.52 -9.57 -4.84
N VAL A 268 14.58 -9.70 -5.77
CA VAL A 268 14.83 -9.60 -7.22
C VAL A 268 15.37 -8.21 -7.57
N VAL A 269 14.72 -7.15 -7.07
CA VAL A 269 15.17 -5.77 -7.32
C VAL A 269 16.55 -5.52 -6.73
N ARG A 270 16.83 -5.97 -5.51
CA ARG A 270 18.19 -5.89 -4.89
C ARG A 270 19.24 -6.60 -5.71
N GLU A 271 18.91 -7.73 -6.32
CA GLU A 271 19.85 -8.44 -7.21
C GLU A 271 20.16 -7.60 -8.46
N LEU A 272 19.16 -6.95 -9.04
CA LEU A 272 19.28 -6.16 -10.26
C LEU A 272 19.92 -4.78 -10.01
N THR A 273 19.73 -4.19 -8.83
CA THR A 273 20.39 -2.91 -8.47
C THR A 273 21.89 -3.01 -8.28
N LYS A 274 22.47 -4.20 -8.26
CA LYS A 274 23.92 -4.38 -8.33
C LYS A 274 24.51 -3.90 -9.66
N GLN A 275 23.71 -3.80 -10.72
CA GLN A 275 24.16 -3.46 -12.08
C GLN A 275 23.40 -2.28 -12.69
N HIS A 276 22.22 -1.93 -12.16
CA HIS A 276 21.33 -0.92 -12.71
C HIS A 276 20.85 0.04 -11.63
N SER A 277 20.68 1.32 -11.98
CA SER A 277 20.03 2.27 -11.06
C SER A 277 18.55 1.95 -10.93
N ILE A 278 17.92 2.35 -9.81
CA ILE A 278 16.49 2.14 -9.61
C ILE A 278 15.65 2.88 -10.65
N GLN A 279 16.11 4.05 -11.12
CA GLN A 279 15.46 4.80 -12.20
C GLN A 279 15.49 4.02 -13.52
N THR A 280 16.65 3.40 -13.86
CA THR A 280 16.77 2.53 -15.03
C THR A 280 15.79 1.35 -14.94
N LEU A 281 15.73 0.68 -13.78
CA LEU A 281 14.83 -0.45 -13.56
C LEU A 281 13.37 -0.05 -13.71
N ALA A 282 12.99 1.13 -13.18
CA ALA A 282 11.62 1.64 -13.26
C ALA A 282 11.19 2.00 -14.68
N HIS A 283 12.14 2.26 -15.58
CA HIS A 283 11.84 2.61 -16.98
C HIS A 283 11.81 1.40 -17.92
N TRP A 284 12.15 0.21 -17.45
CA TRP A 284 12.11 -0.98 -18.31
C TRP A 284 10.70 -1.27 -18.79
N SER A 285 10.58 -1.53 -20.08
CA SER A 285 9.40 -2.14 -20.67
C SER A 285 9.23 -3.60 -20.19
N GLN A 286 8.07 -4.17 -20.42
CA GLN A 286 7.85 -5.60 -20.13
C GLN A 286 8.86 -6.51 -20.86
N ALA A 287 9.20 -6.18 -22.10
CA ALA A 287 10.16 -6.95 -22.90
C ALA A 287 11.59 -6.92 -22.31
N GLU A 288 11.99 -5.79 -21.73
CA GLU A 288 13.30 -5.63 -21.06
C GLU A 288 13.28 -6.26 -19.66
N ALA A 289 12.24 -6.04 -18.88
CA ALA A 289 12.16 -6.52 -17.49
C ALA A 289 12.04 -8.05 -17.42
N LYS A 290 11.21 -8.68 -18.26
CA LYS A 290 10.88 -10.10 -18.17
C LYS A 290 12.09 -11.04 -18.11
N PRO A 291 13.06 -10.98 -19.06
CA PRO A 291 14.25 -11.87 -19.03
C PRO A 291 15.14 -11.58 -17.81
N GLN A 292 15.24 -10.33 -17.36
CA GLN A 292 16.07 -9.94 -16.23
C GLN A 292 15.48 -10.40 -14.90
N VAL A 293 14.16 -10.24 -14.71
CA VAL A 293 13.41 -10.73 -13.54
C VAL A 293 13.54 -12.25 -13.45
N ARG A 294 13.36 -12.98 -14.56
CA ARG A 294 13.54 -14.43 -14.62
C ARG A 294 14.96 -14.82 -14.20
N ALA A 295 15.98 -14.22 -14.81
CA ALA A 295 17.37 -14.53 -14.50
C ALA A 295 17.74 -14.21 -13.03
N ALA A 296 17.19 -13.14 -12.45
CA ALA A 296 17.37 -12.83 -11.03
C ALA A 296 16.73 -13.89 -10.13
N LEU A 297 15.50 -14.33 -10.44
CA LEU A 297 14.84 -15.41 -9.72
C LEU A 297 15.62 -16.74 -9.82
N GLU A 298 16.17 -17.06 -10.98
CA GLU A 298 16.99 -18.27 -11.18
C GLU A 298 18.25 -18.23 -10.30
N ARG A 299 18.91 -17.06 -10.19
CA ARG A 299 20.06 -16.88 -9.27
C ARG A 299 19.64 -17.05 -7.80
N ILE A 300 18.47 -16.49 -7.41
CA ILE A 300 17.95 -16.64 -6.04
C ILE A 300 17.63 -18.11 -5.77
N ALA A 301 16.96 -18.80 -6.71
CA ALA A 301 16.60 -20.21 -6.58
C ALA A 301 17.85 -21.13 -6.50
N ALA A 302 18.93 -20.77 -7.18
CA ALA A 302 20.19 -21.51 -7.13
C ALA A 302 21.05 -21.19 -5.89
N SER A 303 20.71 -20.13 -5.13
CA SER A 303 21.46 -19.78 -3.94
C SER A 303 21.22 -20.80 -2.83
N ARG A 304 22.30 -21.30 -2.18
CA ARG A 304 22.14 -22.09 -0.96
C ARG A 304 21.64 -21.20 0.17
N ASN A 305 20.64 -21.68 0.90
CA ASN A 305 20.25 -21.05 2.17
C ASN A 305 21.48 -21.14 3.12
N ARG A 306 22.12 -20.00 3.39
CA ARG A 306 23.20 -19.90 4.36
C ARG A 306 22.63 -19.58 5.75
#